data_69d5554523e80c7a3ab0085eb0934cda
#
_entry.id   69d5554523e80c7a3ab0085eb0934cda
#
_cell.length_a   1.000
_cell.length_b   1.000
_cell.length_c   1.000
_cell.angle_alpha   90.00
_cell.angle_beta   90.00
_cell.angle_gamma   90.00
#
_symmetry.space_group_name_H-M   'P 1'
#
loop_
_entity.id
_entity.type
_entity.pdbx_description
1 polymer ?
#
loop_
_entity_poly.entity_id
_entity_poly.type
_entity_poly.pdbx_seq_one_letter_code
_entity_poly.pdbx_strand_id
1 'polypeptide(L)'
;MGPPMLEVRNIHAGYGALSVLRGIDMTIAEGEVVAVLGSNGVGKTTLNNVLCGLVPHTQGEITFLGESLHGVEANAIVSRGLIQVPEGRLIFPNLTVLENLELGSYQRAKARRASNLEKILNWFPRLRERLPQLAGTLSGGEQQMLATGRGLMGEPRLLIMDEPSLGLSPMMVQEMFAMIKRIRLEGVTVILIEQNVVQSLAIADRAYVLENGSFSLSGSAAEIASNPRLKKAYLGL
;
A
#
# COMPACT_ATOMS: atom_id res chain seq x y z
N MET A 1 -6.45 16.56 17.25
CA MET A 1 -6.43 15.61 16.13
C MET A 1 -7.68 14.78 16.19
N GLY A 2 -8.35 14.54 15.06
CA GLY A 2 -9.49 13.62 14.99
C GLY A 2 -9.10 12.18 15.33
N PRO A 3 -10.07 11.24 15.44
CA PRO A 3 -9.77 9.83 15.63
C PRO A 3 -8.98 9.31 14.42
N PRO A 4 -8.07 8.34 14.63
CA PRO A 4 -7.28 7.78 13.54
C PRO A 4 -8.19 7.06 12.53
N MET A 5 -7.84 7.10 11.24
CA MET A 5 -8.52 6.35 10.20
C MET A 5 -8.28 4.84 10.35
N LEU A 6 -7.05 4.44 10.64
CA LEU A 6 -6.66 3.08 10.98
C LEU A 6 -5.93 3.08 12.32
N GLU A 7 -6.33 2.19 13.20
CA GLU A 7 -5.64 1.95 14.46
C GLU A 7 -5.36 0.46 14.64
N VAL A 8 -4.13 0.14 14.97
CA VAL A 8 -3.62 -1.21 15.20
C VAL A 8 -3.05 -1.23 16.60
N ARG A 9 -3.54 -2.13 17.45
CA ARG A 9 -3.15 -2.25 18.85
C ARG A 9 -2.68 -3.65 19.16
N ASN A 10 -1.42 -3.78 19.59
CA ASN A 10 -0.79 -5.00 20.08
C ASN A 10 -1.03 -6.23 19.17
N ILE A 11 -0.89 -6.08 17.86
CA ILE A 11 -1.15 -7.17 16.92
C ILE A 11 -0.05 -8.20 16.95
N HIS A 12 -0.45 -9.47 17.14
CA HIS A 12 0.37 -10.67 16.97
C HIS A 12 -0.21 -11.52 15.86
N ALA A 13 0.64 -11.95 14.92
CA ALA A 13 0.20 -12.77 13.79
C ALA A 13 1.36 -13.62 13.25
N GLY A 14 1.00 -14.66 12.49
CA GLY A 14 1.98 -15.54 11.87
C GLY A 14 1.33 -16.68 11.08
N TYR A 15 2.11 -17.70 10.79
CA TYR A 15 1.68 -18.86 9.98
C TYR A 15 1.89 -20.15 10.76
N GLY A 16 0.82 -20.83 11.11
CA GLY A 16 0.87 -22.01 11.96
C GLY A 16 1.56 -21.72 13.31
N ALA A 17 2.64 -22.42 13.62
CA ALA A 17 3.42 -22.22 14.83
C ALA A 17 4.44 -21.07 14.74
N LEU A 18 4.67 -20.51 13.55
CA LEU A 18 5.64 -19.43 13.34
C LEU A 18 5.01 -18.07 13.64
N SER A 19 5.41 -17.44 14.76
CA SER A 19 5.06 -16.05 15.07
C SER A 19 5.93 -15.10 14.25
N VAL A 20 5.30 -14.25 13.42
CA VAL A 20 5.99 -13.26 12.57
C VAL A 20 5.85 -11.86 13.13
N LEU A 21 4.63 -11.43 13.48
CA LEU A 21 4.36 -10.13 14.08
C LEU A 21 4.22 -10.26 15.60
N ARG A 22 4.80 -9.30 16.33
CA ARG A 22 4.94 -9.37 17.78
C ARG A 22 4.66 -8.01 18.41
N GLY A 23 3.40 -7.75 18.77
CA GLY A 23 3.00 -6.52 19.43
C GLY A 23 3.14 -5.29 18.53
N ILE A 24 2.47 -5.31 17.37
CA ILE A 24 2.45 -4.17 16.44
C ILE A 24 1.42 -3.14 16.92
N ASP A 25 1.89 -1.91 17.12
CA ASP A 25 1.07 -0.73 17.42
C ASP A 25 1.29 0.33 16.35
N MET A 26 0.21 0.74 15.64
CA MET A 26 0.29 1.70 14.56
C MET A 26 -1.00 2.53 14.46
N THR A 27 -0.88 3.79 14.14
CA THR A 27 -2.00 4.68 13.85
C THR A 27 -1.78 5.42 12.54
N ILE A 28 -2.84 5.57 11.74
CA ILE A 28 -2.84 6.32 10.48
C ILE A 28 -3.95 7.37 10.54
N ALA A 29 -3.59 8.62 10.30
CA ALA A 29 -4.55 9.71 10.17
C ALA A 29 -5.09 9.82 8.73
N GLU A 30 -6.25 10.43 8.55
CA GLU A 30 -6.81 10.68 7.23
C GLU A 30 -5.94 11.65 6.42
N GLY A 31 -5.71 11.34 5.14
CA GLY A 31 -4.88 12.14 4.22
C GLY A 31 -3.37 12.02 4.45
N GLU A 32 -2.93 11.13 5.34
CA GLU A 32 -1.51 10.91 5.67
C GLU A 32 -0.87 9.91 4.70
N VAL A 33 0.41 10.10 4.40
CA VAL A 33 1.28 9.07 3.79
C VAL A 33 2.18 8.51 4.88
N VAL A 34 2.00 7.24 5.22
CA VAL A 34 2.82 6.56 6.23
C VAL A 34 3.67 5.49 5.58
N ALA A 35 4.98 5.57 5.79
CA ALA A 35 5.91 4.55 5.33
C ALA A 35 6.10 3.46 6.38
N VAL A 36 6.02 2.19 5.97
CA VAL A 36 6.46 1.02 6.74
C VAL A 36 7.73 0.49 6.10
N LEU A 37 8.85 0.72 6.77
CA LEU A 37 10.19 0.44 6.27
C LEU A 37 10.76 -0.82 6.93
N GLY A 38 11.61 -1.55 6.22
CA GLY A 38 12.30 -2.72 6.76
C GLY A 38 12.94 -3.56 5.66
N SER A 39 13.91 -4.39 6.03
CA SER A 39 14.54 -5.35 5.13
C SER A 39 13.57 -6.47 4.73
N ASN A 40 13.96 -7.31 3.77
CA ASN A 40 13.14 -8.45 3.38
C ASN A 40 13.07 -9.48 4.51
N GLY A 41 11.90 -10.12 4.66
CA GLY A 41 11.66 -11.17 5.66
C GLY A 41 11.35 -10.67 7.08
N VAL A 42 11.30 -9.35 7.35
CA VAL A 42 11.02 -8.84 8.71
C VAL A 42 9.54 -8.85 9.09
N GLY A 43 8.63 -9.19 8.16
CA GLY A 43 7.18 -9.28 8.41
C GLY A 43 6.32 -8.22 7.71
N LYS A 44 6.87 -7.40 6.79
CA LYS A 44 6.11 -6.35 6.08
C LYS A 44 4.88 -6.90 5.35
N THR A 45 5.07 -7.92 4.51
CA THR A 45 3.97 -8.57 3.76
C THR A 45 2.98 -9.25 4.71
N THR A 46 3.44 -9.79 5.85
CA THR A 46 2.53 -10.35 6.86
C THR A 46 1.67 -9.25 7.49
N LEU A 47 2.25 -8.10 7.84
CA LEU A 47 1.50 -6.95 8.34
C LEU A 47 0.43 -6.51 7.33
N ASN A 48 0.83 -6.34 6.05
CA ASN A 48 -0.08 -6.01 4.98
C ASN A 48 -1.25 -7.02 4.89
N ASN A 49 -0.94 -8.32 4.86
CA ASN A 49 -1.95 -9.37 4.76
C ASN A 49 -2.90 -9.39 5.98
N VAL A 50 -2.40 -9.07 7.16
CA VAL A 50 -3.22 -8.94 8.39
C VAL A 50 -4.18 -7.75 8.27
N LEU A 51 -3.69 -6.58 7.83
CA LEU A 51 -4.53 -5.38 7.65
C LEU A 51 -5.63 -5.60 6.59
N CYS A 52 -5.35 -6.42 5.58
CA CYS A 52 -6.29 -6.74 4.51
C CYS A 52 -7.21 -7.95 4.84
N GLY A 53 -7.09 -8.56 6.02
CA GLY A 53 -7.91 -9.70 6.41
C GLY A 53 -7.56 -11.02 5.69
N LEU A 54 -6.37 -11.09 5.07
CA LEU A 54 -5.87 -12.31 4.37
C LEU A 54 -5.16 -13.26 5.34
N VAL A 55 -4.63 -12.74 6.44
CA VAL A 55 -4.00 -13.52 7.52
C VAL A 55 -4.67 -13.11 8.83
N PRO A 56 -5.20 -14.04 9.61
CA PRO A 56 -5.78 -13.72 10.91
C PRO A 56 -4.71 -13.33 11.91
N HIS A 57 -5.00 -12.37 12.78
CA HIS A 57 -4.20 -12.07 13.95
C HIS A 57 -4.65 -12.93 15.14
N THR A 58 -3.71 -13.27 15.99
CA THR A 58 -3.96 -14.14 17.17
C THR A 58 -4.25 -13.34 18.44
N GLN A 59 -3.77 -12.08 18.49
CA GLN A 59 -3.98 -11.15 19.59
C GLN A 59 -4.04 -9.72 19.06
N GLY A 60 -4.61 -8.82 19.85
CA GLY A 60 -4.72 -7.41 19.55
C GLY A 60 -6.01 -7.04 18.82
N GLU A 61 -6.08 -5.80 18.37
CA GLU A 61 -7.25 -5.24 17.72
C GLU A 61 -6.84 -4.34 16.54
N ILE A 62 -7.63 -4.39 15.47
CA ILE A 62 -7.52 -3.48 14.32
C ILE A 62 -8.86 -2.80 14.14
N THR A 63 -8.86 -1.46 14.13
CA THR A 63 -10.03 -0.67 13.78
C THR A 63 -9.77 0.17 12.55
N PHE A 64 -10.72 0.21 11.64
CA PHE A 64 -10.70 1.05 10.45
C PHE A 64 -11.96 1.90 10.42
N LEU A 65 -11.81 3.23 10.35
CA LEU A 65 -12.89 4.20 10.41
C LEU A 65 -13.77 4.04 11.68
N GLY A 66 -13.14 3.65 12.81
CA GLY A 66 -13.82 3.40 14.07
C GLY A 66 -14.52 2.05 14.19
N GLU A 67 -14.49 1.21 13.15
CA GLU A 67 -15.09 -0.12 13.15
C GLU A 67 -14.02 -1.20 13.25
N SER A 68 -14.27 -2.23 14.10
CA SER A 68 -13.37 -3.38 14.22
C SER A 68 -13.28 -4.17 12.90
N LEU A 69 -12.07 -4.62 12.58
CA LEU A 69 -11.82 -5.55 11.47
C LEU A 69 -11.70 -7.01 11.94
N HIS A 70 -11.90 -7.29 13.23
CA HIS A 70 -11.80 -8.65 13.74
C HIS A 70 -12.85 -9.57 13.11
N GLY A 71 -12.40 -10.65 12.47
CA GLY A 71 -13.28 -11.61 11.79
C GLY A 71 -13.97 -11.09 10.53
N VAL A 72 -13.57 -9.90 10.05
CA VAL A 72 -14.11 -9.34 8.80
C VAL A 72 -13.38 -9.92 7.61
N GLU A 73 -14.12 -10.45 6.64
CA GLU A 73 -13.54 -11.01 5.42
C GLU A 73 -12.92 -9.92 4.52
N ALA A 74 -11.87 -10.28 3.77
CA ALA A 74 -11.11 -9.36 2.92
C ALA A 74 -12.00 -8.59 1.92
N ASN A 75 -13.01 -9.23 1.32
CA ASN A 75 -13.94 -8.58 0.41
C ASN A 75 -14.76 -7.47 1.09
N ALA A 76 -15.17 -7.67 2.36
CA ALA A 76 -15.88 -6.68 3.15
C ALA A 76 -14.95 -5.52 3.56
N ILE A 77 -13.67 -5.80 3.85
CA ILE A 77 -12.65 -4.77 4.11
C ILE A 77 -12.47 -3.88 2.86
N VAL A 78 -12.36 -4.47 1.67
CA VAL A 78 -12.33 -3.73 0.39
C VAL A 78 -13.57 -2.87 0.22
N SER A 79 -14.77 -3.38 0.56
CA SER A 79 -16.02 -2.62 0.48
C SER A 79 -16.03 -1.38 1.38
N ARG A 80 -15.31 -1.40 2.51
CA ARG A 80 -15.14 -0.25 3.40
C ARG A 80 -14.13 0.78 2.86
N GLY A 81 -13.34 0.41 1.84
CA GLY A 81 -12.39 1.31 1.15
C GLY A 81 -10.94 1.15 1.60
N LEU A 82 -10.57 0.08 2.29
CA LEU A 82 -9.19 -0.32 2.49
C LEU A 82 -8.81 -1.23 1.32
N ILE A 83 -7.95 -0.73 0.43
CA ILE A 83 -7.58 -1.41 -0.82
C ILE A 83 -6.07 -1.62 -0.85
N GLN A 84 -5.66 -2.79 -1.29
CA GLN A 84 -4.26 -3.17 -1.43
C GLN A 84 -3.84 -3.21 -2.90
N VAL A 85 -2.65 -2.68 -3.18
CA VAL A 85 -1.85 -2.99 -4.36
C VAL A 85 -0.70 -3.88 -3.90
N PRO A 86 -0.78 -5.20 -4.13
CA PRO A 86 0.18 -6.16 -3.60
C PRO A 86 1.53 -6.10 -4.30
N GLU A 87 2.56 -6.65 -3.65
CA GLU A 87 3.84 -6.95 -4.26
C GLU A 87 3.66 -7.85 -5.50
N GLY A 88 4.54 -7.71 -6.49
CA GLY A 88 4.51 -8.53 -7.71
C GLY A 88 3.39 -8.14 -8.68
N ARG A 89 2.74 -6.99 -8.47
CA ARG A 89 1.71 -6.39 -9.35
C ARG A 89 0.40 -7.16 -9.42
N LEU A 90 0.42 -8.49 -9.47
CA LEU A 90 -0.71 -9.42 -9.54
C LEU A 90 -1.81 -8.94 -10.52
N ILE A 91 -1.39 -8.52 -11.72
CA ILE A 91 -2.31 -8.23 -12.82
C ILE A 91 -2.91 -9.53 -13.38
N PHE A 92 -4.01 -9.41 -14.11
CA PHE A 92 -4.57 -10.52 -14.88
C PHE A 92 -3.97 -10.50 -16.29
N PRO A 93 -2.93 -11.31 -16.59
CA PRO A 93 -2.13 -11.18 -17.81
C PRO A 93 -2.90 -11.47 -19.09
N ASN A 94 -3.92 -12.31 -19.01
CA ASN A 94 -4.78 -12.73 -20.15
C ASN A 94 -5.98 -11.79 -20.36
N LEU A 95 -6.16 -10.78 -19.51
CA LEU A 95 -7.13 -9.71 -19.70
C LEU A 95 -6.45 -8.50 -20.29
N THR A 96 -7.22 -7.68 -20.99
CA THR A 96 -6.76 -6.39 -21.51
C THR A 96 -6.48 -5.40 -20.37
N VAL A 97 -5.79 -4.31 -20.68
CA VAL A 97 -5.60 -3.18 -19.77
C VAL A 97 -6.94 -2.64 -19.28
N LEU A 98 -7.91 -2.45 -20.19
CA LEU A 98 -9.24 -1.97 -19.85
C LEU A 98 -9.93 -2.91 -18.86
N GLU A 99 -10.00 -4.20 -19.16
CA GLU A 99 -10.64 -5.20 -18.31
C GLU A 99 -10.00 -5.27 -16.91
N ASN A 100 -8.65 -5.20 -16.83
CA ASN A 100 -7.95 -5.12 -15.55
C ASN A 100 -8.38 -3.90 -14.74
N LEU A 101 -8.48 -2.71 -15.36
CA LEU A 101 -8.94 -1.49 -14.69
C LEU A 101 -10.39 -1.62 -14.22
N GLU A 102 -11.29 -2.10 -15.06
CA GLU A 102 -12.70 -2.27 -14.74
C GLU A 102 -12.95 -3.20 -13.56
N LEU A 103 -12.15 -4.27 -13.42
CA LEU A 103 -12.20 -5.18 -12.26
C LEU A 103 -11.95 -4.44 -10.94
N GLY A 104 -11.13 -3.39 -10.93
CA GLY A 104 -10.88 -2.58 -9.73
C GLY A 104 -12.13 -1.93 -9.15
N SER A 105 -13.15 -1.66 -9.98
CA SER A 105 -14.44 -1.09 -9.55
C SER A 105 -15.55 -2.13 -9.31
N TYR A 106 -15.21 -3.45 -9.34
CA TYR A 106 -16.22 -4.51 -9.24
C TYR A 106 -16.97 -4.48 -7.90
N GLN A 107 -16.23 -4.47 -6.80
CA GLN A 107 -16.79 -4.49 -5.46
C GLN A 107 -17.28 -3.10 -5.00
N ARG A 108 -16.56 -2.05 -5.39
CA ARG A 108 -16.77 -0.67 -4.95
C ARG A 108 -16.71 0.27 -6.16
N ALA A 109 -17.41 1.41 -6.08
CA ALA A 109 -17.40 2.46 -7.10
C ALA A 109 -17.94 2.06 -8.50
N LYS A 110 -18.70 0.96 -8.61
CA LYS A 110 -19.25 0.48 -9.89
C LYS A 110 -20.08 1.55 -10.64
N ALA A 111 -20.84 2.35 -9.92
CA ALA A 111 -21.65 3.43 -10.50
C ALA A 111 -20.80 4.58 -11.10
N ARG A 112 -19.55 4.73 -10.64
CA ARG A 112 -18.61 5.76 -11.09
C ARG A 112 -17.48 5.20 -11.97
N ARG A 113 -17.62 3.96 -12.46
CA ARG A 113 -16.58 3.28 -13.26
C ARG A 113 -16.06 4.14 -14.41
N ALA A 114 -16.96 4.72 -15.22
CA ALA A 114 -16.58 5.50 -16.39
C ALA A 114 -15.77 6.77 -16.01
N SER A 115 -16.23 7.52 -15.01
CA SER A 115 -15.51 8.72 -14.54
C SER A 115 -14.18 8.37 -13.87
N ASN A 116 -14.12 7.27 -13.12
CA ASN A 116 -12.89 6.80 -12.50
C ASN A 116 -11.88 6.33 -13.56
N LEU A 117 -12.35 5.62 -14.58
CA LEU A 117 -11.50 5.21 -15.69
C LEU A 117 -10.85 6.42 -16.37
N GLU A 118 -11.62 7.45 -16.71
CA GLU A 118 -11.06 8.67 -17.30
C GLU A 118 -10.05 9.36 -16.38
N LYS A 119 -10.33 9.44 -15.07
CA LYS A 119 -9.40 9.97 -14.06
C LYS A 119 -8.08 9.18 -14.06
N ILE A 120 -8.16 7.86 -14.02
CA ILE A 120 -6.98 6.98 -14.01
C ILE A 120 -6.18 7.10 -15.31
N LEU A 121 -6.84 7.15 -16.46
CA LEU A 121 -6.19 7.31 -17.75
C LEU A 121 -5.52 8.68 -17.93
N ASN A 122 -6.02 9.71 -17.25
CA ASN A 122 -5.35 11.02 -17.18
C ASN A 122 -4.11 10.98 -16.27
N TRP A 123 -4.06 10.08 -15.29
CA TRP A 123 -2.88 9.89 -14.44
C TRP A 123 -1.84 8.99 -15.10
N PHE A 124 -2.28 8.03 -15.90
CA PHE A 124 -1.45 7.07 -16.61
C PHE A 124 -1.71 7.11 -18.13
N PRO A 125 -1.26 8.16 -18.85
CA PRO A 125 -1.53 8.31 -20.28
C PRO A 125 -1.07 7.11 -21.11
N ARG A 126 0.02 6.45 -20.70
CA ARG A 126 0.52 5.23 -21.37
C ARG A 126 -0.48 4.08 -21.36
N LEU A 127 -1.31 3.96 -20.32
CA LEU A 127 -2.37 2.95 -20.27
C LEU A 127 -3.51 3.27 -21.23
N ARG A 128 -3.81 4.56 -21.46
CA ARG A 128 -4.83 4.99 -22.42
C ARG A 128 -4.53 4.50 -23.84
N GLU A 129 -3.27 4.57 -24.24
CA GLU A 129 -2.82 4.13 -25.58
C GLU A 129 -2.88 2.62 -25.75
N ARG A 130 -2.98 1.86 -24.65
CA ARG A 130 -2.87 0.40 -24.60
C ARG A 130 -4.13 -0.30 -24.07
N LEU A 131 -5.26 0.38 -24.01
CA LEU A 131 -6.50 -0.18 -23.45
C LEU A 131 -6.89 -1.56 -24.01
N PRO A 132 -6.78 -1.83 -25.34
CA PRO A 132 -7.11 -3.14 -25.91
C PRO A 132 -5.96 -4.16 -25.79
N GLN A 133 -4.77 -3.76 -25.31
CA GLN A 133 -3.60 -4.63 -25.23
C GLN A 133 -3.72 -5.60 -24.04
N LEU A 134 -3.28 -6.86 -24.21
CA LEU A 134 -3.21 -7.84 -23.13
C LEU A 134 -2.19 -7.37 -22.06
N ALA A 135 -2.60 -7.36 -20.81
CA ALA A 135 -1.81 -6.85 -19.70
C ALA A 135 -0.47 -7.58 -19.50
N GLY A 136 -0.42 -8.86 -19.82
CA GLY A 136 0.81 -9.67 -19.76
C GLY A 136 1.91 -9.23 -20.73
N THR A 137 1.57 -8.46 -21.77
CA THR A 137 2.53 -7.96 -22.77
C THR A 137 3.10 -6.57 -22.45
N LEU A 138 2.65 -5.95 -21.37
CA LEU A 138 3.14 -4.66 -20.90
C LEU A 138 4.54 -4.79 -20.30
N SER A 139 5.33 -3.70 -20.36
CA SER A 139 6.57 -3.58 -19.60
C SER A 139 6.31 -3.63 -18.10
N GLY A 140 7.32 -3.97 -17.29
CA GLY A 140 7.20 -4.04 -15.84
C GLY A 140 6.67 -2.75 -15.18
N GLY A 141 7.10 -1.60 -15.69
CA GLY A 141 6.60 -0.30 -15.20
C GLY A 141 5.13 -0.04 -15.57
N GLU A 142 4.74 -0.39 -16.78
CA GLU A 142 3.33 -0.27 -17.21
C GLU A 142 2.41 -1.24 -16.45
N GLN A 143 2.89 -2.46 -16.15
CA GLN A 143 2.17 -3.39 -15.29
C GLN A 143 1.98 -2.85 -13.87
N GLN A 144 2.99 -2.15 -13.33
CA GLN A 144 2.89 -1.50 -12.02
C GLN A 144 1.90 -0.33 -12.03
N MET A 145 1.90 0.48 -13.10
CA MET A 145 0.89 1.52 -13.31
C MET A 145 -0.52 0.92 -13.40
N LEU A 146 -0.67 -0.20 -14.12
CA LEU A 146 -1.94 -0.90 -14.25
C LEU A 146 -2.44 -1.45 -12.90
N ALA A 147 -1.58 -2.10 -12.12
CA ALA A 147 -1.91 -2.61 -10.80
C ALA A 147 -2.38 -1.47 -9.86
N THR A 148 -1.64 -0.36 -9.86
CA THR A 148 -2.00 0.82 -9.08
C THR A 148 -3.30 1.46 -9.57
N GLY A 149 -3.46 1.63 -10.88
CA GLY A 149 -4.69 2.13 -11.50
C GLY A 149 -5.89 1.28 -11.14
N ARG A 150 -5.76 -0.05 -11.17
CA ARG A 150 -6.80 -0.99 -10.75
C ARG A 150 -7.19 -0.79 -9.28
N GLY A 151 -6.22 -0.62 -8.38
CA GLY A 151 -6.51 -0.31 -6.97
C GLY A 151 -7.28 1.00 -6.80
N LEU A 152 -6.89 2.03 -7.54
CA LEU A 152 -7.53 3.35 -7.50
C LEU A 152 -8.94 3.39 -8.11
N MET A 153 -9.25 2.49 -9.05
CA MET A 153 -10.60 2.34 -9.61
C MET A 153 -11.66 2.00 -8.53
N GLY A 154 -11.24 1.41 -7.42
CA GLY A 154 -12.10 1.13 -6.26
C GLY A 154 -12.35 2.32 -5.34
N GLU A 155 -11.83 3.51 -5.63
CA GLU A 155 -11.93 4.71 -4.79
C GLU A 155 -11.50 4.44 -3.34
N PRO A 156 -10.24 4.07 -3.10
CA PRO A 156 -9.76 3.78 -1.75
C PRO A 156 -9.89 5.00 -0.83
N ARG A 157 -10.28 4.77 0.42
CA ARG A 157 -10.06 5.71 1.53
C ARG A 157 -8.63 5.54 2.06
N LEU A 158 -8.18 4.27 2.15
CA LEU A 158 -6.83 3.89 2.51
C LEU A 158 -6.29 2.94 1.43
N LEU A 159 -5.20 3.35 0.78
CA LEU A 159 -4.48 2.54 -0.19
C LEU A 159 -3.19 2.00 0.43
N ILE A 160 -3.06 0.69 0.49
CA ILE A 160 -1.80 0.04 0.87
C ILE A 160 -1.04 -0.33 -0.41
N MET A 161 0.20 0.11 -0.52
CA MET A 161 1.09 -0.22 -1.64
C MET A 161 2.28 -1.02 -1.11
N ASP A 162 2.37 -2.28 -1.53
CA ASP A 162 3.41 -3.21 -1.07
C ASP A 162 4.53 -3.31 -2.10
N GLU A 163 5.71 -2.79 -1.75
CA GLU A 163 6.93 -2.77 -2.58
C GLU A 163 6.69 -2.24 -4.02
N PRO A 164 5.98 -1.11 -4.20
CA PRO A 164 5.60 -0.66 -5.54
C PRO A 164 6.79 -0.30 -6.43
N SER A 165 7.96 -0.03 -5.86
CA SER A 165 9.18 0.31 -6.59
C SER A 165 10.02 -0.91 -7.00
N LEU A 166 9.69 -2.10 -6.52
CA LEU A 166 10.49 -3.31 -6.74
C LEU A 166 10.59 -3.68 -8.22
N GLY A 167 11.83 -3.87 -8.70
CA GLY A 167 12.10 -4.28 -10.08
C GLY A 167 11.77 -3.22 -11.13
N LEU A 168 11.65 -1.95 -10.74
CA LEU A 168 11.50 -0.82 -11.65
C LEU A 168 12.84 -0.18 -11.98
N SER A 169 12.95 0.42 -13.18
CA SER A 169 14.10 1.26 -13.51
C SER A 169 14.12 2.53 -12.64
N PRO A 170 15.27 3.19 -12.44
CA PRO A 170 15.36 4.41 -11.63
C PRO A 170 14.38 5.51 -12.05
N MET A 171 14.15 5.69 -13.33
CA MET A 171 13.18 6.65 -13.87
C MET A 171 11.74 6.27 -13.47
N MET A 172 11.37 4.99 -13.59
CA MET A 172 10.05 4.50 -13.20
C MET A 172 9.81 4.58 -11.69
N VAL A 173 10.85 4.40 -10.88
CA VAL A 173 10.79 4.62 -9.43
C VAL A 173 10.40 6.07 -9.14
N GLN A 174 11.06 7.05 -9.77
CA GLN A 174 10.72 8.47 -9.60
C GLN A 174 9.28 8.77 -10.01
N GLU A 175 8.83 8.25 -11.16
CA GLU A 175 7.44 8.39 -11.62
C GLU A 175 6.45 7.79 -10.61
N MET A 176 6.77 6.62 -10.03
CA MET A 176 5.95 5.96 -9.01
C MET A 176 5.81 6.81 -7.74
N PHE A 177 6.92 7.32 -7.20
CA PHE A 177 6.88 8.17 -6.01
C PHE A 177 6.18 9.52 -6.28
N ALA A 178 6.34 10.10 -7.48
CA ALA A 178 5.60 11.30 -7.88
C ALA A 178 4.08 11.03 -7.95
N MET A 179 3.69 9.84 -8.43
CA MET A 179 2.30 9.43 -8.46
C MET A 179 1.71 9.25 -7.05
N ILE A 180 2.45 8.68 -6.10
CA ILE A 180 1.97 8.54 -4.71
C ILE A 180 1.69 9.93 -4.11
N LYS A 181 2.56 10.92 -4.36
CA LYS A 181 2.29 12.32 -3.96
C LYS A 181 0.99 12.85 -4.56
N ARG A 182 0.72 12.55 -5.84
CA ARG A 182 -0.52 12.95 -6.51
C ARG A 182 -1.75 12.28 -5.91
N ILE A 183 -1.67 10.96 -5.61
CA ILE A 183 -2.73 10.20 -4.94
C ILE A 183 -3.10 10.86 -3.60
N ARG A 184 -2.08 11.25 -2.81
CA ARG A 184 -2.28 11.99 -1.56
C ARG A 184 -3.01 13.32 -1.76
N LEU A 185 -2.61 14.11 -2.77
CA LEU A 185 -3.24 15.42 -3.05
C LEU A 185 -4.73 15.29 -3.41
N GLU A 186 -5.16 14.13 -3.86
CA GLU A 186 -6.57 13.79 -4.10
C GLU A 186 -7.31 13.31 -2.83
N GLY A 187 -6.67 13.41 -1.67
CA GLY A 187 -7.26 13.08 -0.37
C GLY A 187 -7.21 11.59 0.00
N VAL A 188 -6.49 10.76 -0.75
CA VAL A 188 -6.34 9.33 -0.43
C VAL A 188 -5.24 9.16 0.61
N THR A 189 -5.56 8.44 1.70
CA THR A 189 -4.58 8.03 2.70
C THR A 189 -3.76 6.87 2.17
N VAL A 190 -2.44 6.86 2.40
CA VAL A 190 -1.55 5.84 1.84
C VAL A 190 -0.68 5.21 2.92
N ILE A 191 -0.65 3.87 2.97
CA ILE A 191 0.43 3.11 3.61
C ILE A 191 1.36 2.64 2.50
N LEU A 192 2.62 3.08 2.58
CA LEU A 192 3.67 2.70 1.65
C LEU A 192 4.62 1.72 2.35
N ILE A 193 4.55 0.46 1.98
CA ILE A 193 5.45 -0.59 2.47
C ILE A 193 6.61 -0.68 1.50
N GLU A 194 7.84 -0.43 1.98
CA GLU A 194 9.00 -0.30 1.09
C GLU A 194 10.32 -0.69 1.77
N GLN A 195 11.26 -1.10 0.93
CA GLN A 195 12.67 -1.24 1.30
C GLN A 195 13.49 0.01 0.94
N ASN A 196 13.02 0.83 0.00
CA ASN A 196 13.68 2.06 -0.43
C ASN A 196 13.43 3.19 0.59
N VAL A 197 14.27 3.23 1.64
CA VAL A 197 14.13 4.16 2.76
C VAL A 197 14.17 5.63 2.34
N VAL A 198 15.15 5.99 1.46
CA VAL A 198 15.37 7.38 1.06
C VAL A 198 14.16 7.97 0.33
N GLN A 199 13.68 7.26 -0.67
CA GLN A 199 12.55 7.70 -1.48
C GLN A 199 11.25 7.74 -0.66
N SER A 200 11.05 6.74 0.20
CA SER A 200 9.85 6.66 1.05
C SER A 200 9.79 7.81 2.04
N LEU A 201 10.89 8.09 2.76
CA LEU A 201 10.95 9.19 3.71
C LEU A 201 10.83 10.58 3.05
N ALA A 202 11.21 10.71 1.77
CA ALA A 202 11.06 11.97 1.02
C ALA A 202 9.59 12.32 0.71
N ILE A 203 8.66 11.37 0.84
CA ILE A 203 7.23 11.60 0.53
C ILE A 203 6.30 11.32 1.71
N ALA A 204 6.76 10.57 2.72
CA ALA A 204 5.96 10.22 3.88
C ALA A 204 5.87 11.37 4.89
N ASP A 205 4.75 11.43 5.62
CA ASP A 205 4.60 12.30 6.79
C ASP A 205 5.21 11.66 8.03
N ARG A 206 4.96 10.35 8.19
CA ARG A 206 5.46 9.52 9.30
C ARG A 206 5.98 8.20 8.77
N ALA A 207 6.82 7.56 9.58
CA ALA A 207 7.32 6.23 9.25
C ALA A 207 7.39 5.33 10.48
N TYR A 208 7.28 4.03 10.22
CA TYR A 208 7.52 2.93 11.13
C TYR A 208 8.62 2.05 10.55
N VAL A 209 9.62 1.70 11.34
CA VAL A 209 10.69 0.78 10.94
C VAL A 209 10.43 -0.58 11.57
N LEU A 210 10.16 -1.57 10.73
CA LEU A 210 9.88 -2.95 11.16
C LEU A 210 11.17 -3.76 11.19
N GLU A 211 11.48 -4.36 12.33
CA GLU A 211 12.62 -5.25 12.56
C GLU A 211 12.16 -6.45 13.39
N ASN A 212 12.48 -7.65 12.94
CA ASN A 212 12.17 -8.90 13.67
C ASN A 212 10.71 -9.02 14.14
N GLY A 213 9.77 -8.52 13.34
CA GLY A 213 8.33 -8.60 13.62
C GLY A 213 7.77 -7.56 14.58
N SER A 214 8.55 -6.55 14.97
CA SER A 214 8.10 -5.42 15.81
C SER A 214 8.62 -4.09 15.27
N PHE A 215 7.97 -2.97 15.62
CA PHE A 215 8.49 -1.66 15.25
C PHE A 215 9.62 -1.24 16.19
N SER A 216 10.81 -1.05 15.61
CA SER A 216 12.01 -0.60 16.34
C SER A 216 12.09 0.93 16.44
N LEU A 217 11.52 1.64 15.46
CA LEU A 217 11.45 3.10 15.40
C LEU A 217 10.08 3.52 14.85
N SER A 218 9.56 4.63 15.35
CA SER A 218 8.37 5.29 14.80
C SER A 218 8.46 6.80 15.07
N GLY A 219 7.94 7.61 14.15
CA GLY A 219 7.95 9.07 14.29
C GLY A 219 7.66 9.77 12.97
N SER A 220 7.88 11.08 12.93
CA SER A 220 7.84 11.84 11.68
C SER A 220 8.93 11.37 10.71
N ALA A 221 8.68 11.47 9.42
CA ALA A 221 9.67 11.08 8.41
C ALA A 221 11.00 11.82 8.58
N ALA A 222 10.97 13.10 9.03
CA ALA A 222 12.17 13.88 9.30
C ALA A 222 12.98 13.34 10.49
N GLU A 223 12.30 12.98 11.60
CA GLU A 223 12.96 12.38 12.77
C GLU A 223 13.59 11.03 12.39
N ILE A 224 12.85 10.18 11.68
CA ILE A 224 13.36 8.88 11.24
C ILE A 224 14.55 9.05 10.28
N ALA A 225 14.49 9.98 9.32
CA ALA A 225 15.59 10.27 8.39
C ALA A 225 16.87 10.77 9.09
N SER A 226 16.73 11.46 10.22
CA SER A 226 17.87 11.95 11.00
C SER A 226 18.48 10.92 11.95
N ASN A 227 17.78 9.80 12.19
CA ASN A 227 18.17 8.81 13.19
C ASN A 227 19.50 8.09 12.82
N PRO A 228 20.52 8.11 13.70
CA PRO A 228 21.82 7.48 13.42
C PRO A 228 21.75 5.98 13.17
N ARG A 229 20.83 5.25 13.85
CA ARG A 229 20.65 3.80 13.62
C ARG A 229 20.16 3.52 12.20
N LEU A 230 19.19 4.30 11.72
CA LEU A 230 18.69 4.15 10.35
C LEU A 230 19.78 4.46 9.33
N LYS A 231 20.53 5.56 9.53
CA LYS A 231 21.64 5.94 8.65
C LYS A 231 22.66 4.82 8.52
N LYS A 232 23.09 4.25 9.64
CA LYS A 232 24.05 3.14 9.65
C LYS A 232 23.49 1.86 9.01
N ALA A 233 22.23 1.50 9.31
CA ALA A 233 21.63 0.24 8.86
C ALA A 233 21.24 0.25 7.37
N TYR A 234 20.78 1.39 6.84
CA TYR A 234 20.15 1.45 5.53
C TYR A 234 20.82 2.42 4.54
N LEU A 235 21.64 3.38 5.01
CA LEU A 235 22.30 4.37 4.14
C LEU A 235 23.81 4.18 4.05
N GLY A 236 24.39 3.25 4.82
CA GLY A 236 25.83 2.99 4.83
C GLY A 236 26.70 4.15 5.33
N LEU A 237 26.12 5.07 6.13
CA LEU A 237 26.76 6.28 6.65
C LEU A 237 27.15 6.12 8.11
#